data_bd52883d4ad7cae13c9a5e8edfc444f7
#
_entry.id   bd52883d4ad7cae13c9a5e8edfc444f7
#
_cell.length_a   1.000
_cell.length_b   1.000
_cell.length_c   1.000
_cell.angle_alpha   90.00
_cell.angle_beta   90.00
_cell.angle_gamma   90.00
#
_symmetry.space_group_name_H-M   'P 1'
#
loop_
_entity.id
_entity.type
_entity.pdbx_description
1 polymer ?
#
loop_
_entity_poly.entity_id
_entity_poly.type
_entity_poly.pdbx_seq_one_letter_code
_entity_poly.pdbx_strand_id
1 'polypeptide(L)'
;MDPLTMTDEMEAIDEATQYRRKIDHSLARFSAAHDDAAAEEAKRRERRERLTTRSMALFEQTRTALQRVVLLDKEDEEEEKPAEKPEQTRLQEKKQRHTARNIRIGRIALIVVVVLIFVGTGVAWGAVTWFDAKFAQVSALDENSADIQNAEGQANDENFLMVGSDSRDGASAEENVGDASNIPGARSDTVMVAHVPADRKRVVVVSFPRDLEIDRPDCNRWDPAKSATTDEVVPAQKIAKLNTAYAVGGPQCMTKVIQKVTGLRINHFVGIDFNGFKEMVDAVHGVTVHNEKPIDDTTLGKVLAETGDVTISGDQALSYVRARHVKGDPTSDYGRIKRQQAFIGALLKKVMSSDVVLDPGKLSGFITAFAHATFGDNLGVQQMMTLAQSMRGLDPANINFLTIPTVGLPNKRGNEVLLQEKTKSLFDALRDNTPLPGNQPAGTAASAPPANAESGKTG
;
A
#
# COMPACT_ATOMS: atom_id res chain seq x y z
N MET A 1 -8.23 -69.20 -37.96
CA MET A 1 -7.07 -68.32 -37.71
C MET A 1 -7.59 -67.08 -37.02
N ASP A 2 -7.68 -67.14 -35.71
CA ASP A 2 -8.17 -66.01 -34.88
C ASP A 2 -7.00 -65.34 -34.22
N PRO A 3 -6.95 -63.99 -34.19
CA PRO A 3 -5.94 -63.29 -33.47
C PRO A 3 -6.32 -63.10 -32.00
N LEU A 4 -5.37 -63.38 -31.18
CA LEU A 4 -5.22 -63.25 -29.74
C LEU A 4 -5.91 -62.04 -29.11
N THR A 5 -6.81 -62.33 -28.19
CA THR A 5 -7.26 -61.42 -27.14
C THR A 5 -6.19 -61.44 -26.02
N MET A 6 -5.40 -60.40 -25.93
CA MET A 6 -4.63 -60.11 -24.72
C MET A 6 -5.54 -59.31 -23.78
N THR A 7 -6.09 -59.96 -22.78
CA THR A 7 -6.63 -59.31 -21.57
C THR A 7 -5.47 -58.94 -20.66
N ASP A 8 -5.11 -57.65 -20.64
CA ASP A 8 -4.27 -57.12 -19.59
C ASP A 8 -5.09 -57.16 -18.26
N GLU A 9 -4.77 -58.13 -17.43
CA GLU A 9 -5.12 -58.10 -16.02
C GLU A 9 -4.35 -56.96 -15.37
N MET A 10 -4.97 -55.80 -15.21
CA MET A 10 -4.47 -54.74 -14.34
C MET A 10 -4.54 -55.21 -12.89
N GLU A 11 -3.42 -55.72 -12.39
CA GLU A 11 -3.25 -55.96 -10.95
C GLU A 11 -3.62 -54.72 -10.16
N ALA A 12 -4.57 -54.82 -9.25
CA ALA A 12 -4.98 -53.72 -8.36
C ALA A 12 -3.77 -53.35 -7.49
N ILE A 13 -3.23 -52.18 -7.74
CA ILE A 13 -2.09 -51.65 -6.98
C ILE A 13 -2.58 -51.45 -5.53
N ASP A 14 -1.94 -52.13 -4.58
CA ASP A 14 -2.19 -52.09 -3.15
C ASP A 14 -2.17 -50.61 -2.64
N GLU A 15 -3.12 -50.29 -1.74
CA GLU A 15 -3.27 -48.95 -1.16
C GLU A 15 -1.95 -48.40 -0.58
N ALA A 16 -1.11 -49.25 0.01
CA ALA A 16 0.19 -48.91 0.54
C ALA A 16 1.16 -48.43 -0.55
N THR A 17 1.09 -49.03 -1.74
CA THR A 17 1.89 -48.64 -2.90
C THR A 17 1.44 -47.33 -3.51
N GLN A 18 0.10 -47.08 -3.51
CA GLN A 18 -0.45 -45.79 -3.93
C GLN A 18 -0.06 -44.66 -2.95
N TYR A 19 -0.04 -44.97 -1.65
CA TYR A 19 0.38 -44.00 -0.62
C TYR A 19 1.85 -43.68 -0.73
N ARG A 20 2.72 -44.66 -0.96
CA ARG A 20 4.17 -44.44 -1.23
C ARG A 20 4.38 -43.58 -2.46
N ARG A 21 3.72 -43.85 -3.57
CA ARG A 21 3.85 -43.03 -4.79
C ARG A 21 3.39 -41.58 -4.57
N LYS A 22 2.35 -41.34 -3.75
CA LYS A 22 1.92 -39.98 -3.38
C LYS A 22 2.97 -39.27 -2.51
N ILE A 23 3.59 -39.99 -1.56
CA ILE A 23 4.67 -39.41 -0.73
C ILE A 23 5.90 -39.10 -1.59
N ASP A 24 6.32 -40.04 -2.44
CA ASP A 24 7.49 -39.83 -3.32
C ASP A 24 7.26 -38.67 -4.29
N HIS A 25 6.05 -38.53 -4.83
CA HIS A 25 5.69 -37.41 -5.70
C HIS A 25 5.63 -36.06 -4.94
N SER A 26 5.20 -36.06 -3.68
CA SER A 26 5.22 -34.85 -2.85
C SER A 26 6.65 -34.49 -2.43
N LEU A 27 7.49 -35.47 -2.08
CA LEU A 27 8.90 -35.24 -1.77
C LEU A 27 9.69 -34.74 -2.99
N ALA A 28 9.42 -35.29 -4.18
CA ALA A 28 10.04 -34.79 -5.41
C ALA A 28 9.64 -33.33 -5.73
N ARG A 29 8.38 -32.94 -5.46
CA ARG A 29 7.94 -31.55 -5.59
C ARG A 29 8.58 -30.63 -4.57
N PHE A 30 8.76 -31.09 -3.32
CA PHE A 30 9.46 -30.33 -2.28
C PHE A 30 10.94 -30.13 -2.62
N SER A 31 11.59 -31.18 -3.11
CA SER A 31 12.98 -31.09 -3.57
C SER A 31 13.14 -30.11 -4.74
N ALA A 32 12.26 -30.19 -5.75
CA ALA A 32 12.29 -29.27 -6.89
C ALA A 32 12.05 -27.82 -6.48
N ALA A 33 11.09 -27.56 -5.58
CA ALA A 33 10.82 -26.23 -5.07
C ALA A 33 11.98 -25.67 -4.23
N HIS A 34 12.67 -26.53 -3.47
CA HIS A 34 13.87 -26.15 -2.72
C HIS A 34 15.05 -25.85 -3.65
N ASP A 35 15.22 -26.63 -4.70
CA ASP A 35 16.26 -26.41 -5.71
C ASP A 35 16.02 -25.13 -6.52
N ASP A 36 14.76 -24.83 -6.86
CA ASP A 36 14.36 -23.58 -7.52
C ASP A 36 14.60 -22.36 -6.61
N ALA A 37 14.25 -22.44 -5.33
CA ALA A 37 14.52 -21.38 -4.35
C ALA A 37 16.05 -21.14 -4.17
N ALA A 38 16.84 -22.21 -4.08
CA ALA A 38 18.29 -22.13 -4.01
C ALA A 38 18.91 -21.54 -5.29
N ALA A 39 18.36 -21.85 -6.45
CA ALA A 39 18.78 -21.29 -7.73
C ALA A 39 18.42 -19.79 -7.85
N GLU A 40 17.28 -19.37 -7.32
CA GLU A 40 16.90 -17.95 -7.26
C GLU A 40 17.79 -17.16 -6.28
N GLU A 41 18.09 -17.71 -5.11
CA GLU A 41 19.03 -17.10 -4.17
C GLU A 41 20.44 -16.98 -4.76
N ALA A 42 20.91 -17.99 -5.47
CA ALA A 42 22.17 -17.95 -6.19
C ALA A 42 22.18 -16.85 -7.26
N LYS A 43 21.12 -16.71 -8.05
CA LYS A 43 20.95 -15.61 -9.03
C LYS A 43 20.91 -14.24 -8.37
N ARG A 44 20.26 -14.09 -7.20
CA ARG A 44 20.23 -12.84 -6.43
C ARG A 44 21.62 -12.50 -5.87
N ARG A 45 22.37 -13.50 -5.41
CA ARG A 45 23.75 -13.36 -4.94
C ARG A 45 24.67 -12.91 -6.07
N GLU A 46 24.60 -13.57 -7.23
CA GLU A 46 25.37 -13.22 -8.43
C GLU A 46 25.02 -11.80 -8.93
N ARG A 47 23.74 -11.41 -8.90
CA ARG A 47 23.33 -10.03 -9.22
C ARG A 47 23.91 -9.01 -8.23
N ARG A 48 23.93 -9.31 -6.94
CA ARG A 48 24.56 -8.44 -5.93
C ARG A 48 26.07 -8.34 -6.14
N GLU A 49 26.74 -9.45 -6.42
CA GLU A 49 28.19 -9.46 -6.71
C GLU A 49 28.52 -8.70 -8.00
N ARG A 50 27.72 -8.82 -9.05
CA ARG A 50 27.89 -8.03 -10.29
C ARG A 50 27.66 -6.53 -10.06
N LEU A 51 26.73 -6.15 -9.20
CA LEU A 51 26.48 -4.76 -8.84
C LEU A 51 27.61 -4.18 -7.98
N THR A 52 28.11 -4.93 -7.00
CA THR A 52 29.26 -4.52 -6.17
C THR A 52 30.55 -4.45 -6.98
N THR A 53 30.79 -5.40 -7.88
CA THR A 53 31.96 -5.39 -8.77
C THR A 53 31.89 -4.22 -9.77
N ARG A 54 30.70 -3.91 -10.29
CA ARG A 54 30.49 -2.76 -11.18
C ARG A 54 30.66 -1.43 -10.46
N SER A 55 30.19 -1.32 -9.20
CA SER A 55 30.39 -0.12 -8.38
C SER A 55 31.84 0.07 -7.96
N MET A 56 32.56 -1.02 -7.64
CA MET A 56 34.01 -0.96 -7.39
C MET A 56 34.81 -0.59 -8.65
N ALA A 57 34.46 -1.13 -9.82
CA ALA A 57 35.11 -0.77 -11.06
C ALA A 57 34.89 0.69 -11.46
N LEU A 58 33.69 1.22 -11.21
CA LEU A 58 33.39 2.65 -11.39
C LEU A 58 34.16 3.51 -10.39
N PHE A 59 34.27 3.07 -9.14
CA PHE A 59 35.06 3.77 -8.11
C PHE A 59 36.55 3.77 -8.43
N GLU A 60 37.09 2.66 -8.93
CA GLU A 60 38.48 2.57 -9.41
C GLU A 60 38.73 3.44 -10.65
N GLN A 61 37.80 3.46 -11.61
CA GLN A 61 37.88 4.37 -12.77
C GLN A 61 37.85 5.83 -12.37
N THR A 62 36.99 6.21 -11.43
CA THR A 62 36.97 7.59 -10.92
C THR A 62 38.21 7.92 -10.11
N ARG A 63 38.74 6.98 -9.32
CA ARG A 63 40.00 7.14 -8.59
C ARG A 63 41.20 7.29 -9.53
N THR A 64 41.24 6.48 -10.60
CA THR A 64 42.31 6.56 -11.61
C THR A 64 42.21 7.83 -12.44
N ALA A 65 40.98 8.30 -12.75
CA ALA A 65 40.77 9.60 -13.40
C ALA A 65 41.20 10.77 -12.50
N LEU A 66 40.86 10.72 -11.20
CA LEU A 66 41.31 11.70 -10.22
C LEU A 66 42.84 11.68 -10.03
N GLN A 67 43.47 10.50 -9.97
CA GLN A 67 44.91 10.36 -9.92
C GLN A 67 45.60 10.89 -11.18
N ARG A 68 45.03 10.67 -12.37
CA ARG A 68 45.55 11.28 -13.61
C ARG A 68 45.47 12.80 -13.61
N VAL A 69 44.37 13.36 -13.09
CA VAL A 69 44.24 14.84 -12.95
C VAL A 69 45.25 15.38 -11.96
N VAL A 70 45.53 14.68 -10.86
CA VAL A 70 46.55 15.09 -9.86
C VAL A 70 47.99 14.87 -10.38
N LEU A 71 48.21 13.80 -11.19
CA LEU A 71 49.54 13.55 -11.80
C LEU A 71 49.86 14.49 -12.94
N LEU A 72 48.87 14.95 -13.73
CA LEU A 72 49.05 15.98 -14.75
C LEU A 72 49.45 17.33 -14.15
N ASP A 73 49.12 17.60 -12.87
CA ASP A 73 49.54 18.79 -12.15
C ASP A 73 50.98 18.68 -11.58
N LYS A 74 51.53 17.43 -11.53
CA LYS A 74 52.92 17.17 -11.07
C LYS A 74 53.94 17.00 -12.20
N GLU A 75 53.50 16.57 -13.40
CA GLU A 75 54.40 16.43 -14.55
C GLU A 75 54.83 17.81 -15.13
N ASP A 76 54.12 18.88 -14.79
CA ASP A 76 54.51 20.23 -15.19
C ASP A 76 55.65 20.85 -14.33
N GLU A 77 56.22 20.10 -13.34
CA GLU A 77 57.32 20.57 -12.47
C GLU A 77 58.68 19.84 -12.69
N GLU A 78 58.79 18.89 -13.62
CA GLU A 78 60.09 18.31 -13.95
C GLU A 78 60.83 19.20 -14.99
N GLU A 79 61.99 19.65 -14.58
CA GLU A 79 63.02 20.48 -15.26
C GLU A 79 63.16 20.21 -16.76
N GLU A 80 62.56 21.06 -17.60
CA GLU A 80 63.03 21.26 -18.97
C GLU A 80 64.23 22.19 -18.94
N LYS A 81 65.41 21.72 -19.42
CA LYS A 81 66.59 22.51 -19.72
C LYS A 81 66.20 23.73 -20.58
N PRO A 82 66.79 24.91 -20.36
CA PRO A 82 66.33 26.14 -21.01
C PRO A 82 66.66 26.08 -22.51
N ALA A 83 65.65 25.73 -23.33
CA ALA A 83 65.63 26.12 -24.72
C ALA A 83 65.29 27.64 -24.78
N GLU A 84 66.05 28.42 -25.52
CA GLU A 84 65.82 29.84 -25.73
C GLU A 84 64.38 30.15 -26.08
N LYS A 85 63.69 30.74 -25.13
CA LYS A 85 62.26 31.14 -25.31
C LYS A 85 62.27 32.36 -26.25
N PRO A 86 61.53 32.34 -27.37
CA PRO A 86 61.31 33.52 -28.16
C PRO A 86 60.73 34.61 -27.27
N GLU A 87 61.23 35.85 -27.38
CA GLU A 87 60.75 37.02 -26.58
C GLU A 87 59.22 37.16 -26.73
N GLN A 88 58.49 36.68 -25.71
CA GLN A 88 57.04 36.82 -25.66
C GLN A 88 56.73 38.29 -25.30
N THR A 89 55.91 38.91 -26.11
CA THR A 89 55.49 40.30 -25.85
C THR A 89 54.66 40.32 -24.55
N ARG A 90 54.81 41.33 -23.72
CA ARG A 90 54.12 41.57 -22.43
C ARG A 90 52.60 41.36 -22.52
N LEU A 91 51.99 41.46 -23.68
CA LEU A 91 50.61 41.23 -24.00
C LEU A 91 50.27 39.72 -24.04
N GLN A 92 51.17 38.86 -24.55
CA GLN A 92 51.00 37.41 -24.60
C GLN A 92 51.13 36.78 -23.20
N GLU A 93 52.06 37.24 -22.39
CA GLU A 93 52.17 36.82 -20.99
C GLU A 93 50.93 37.16 -20.16
N LYS A 94 50.36 38.38 -20.31
CA LYS A 94 49.10 38.73 -19.65
C LYS A 94 47.96 37.86 -20.09
N LYS A 95 47.85 37.55 -21.39
CA LYS A 95 46.81 36.68 -21.93
C LYS A 95 46.94 35.24 -21.38
N GLN A 96 48.13 34.69 -21.31
CA GLN A 96 48.40 33.35 -20.77
C GLN A 96 48.06 33.28 -19.27
N ARG A 97 48.44 34.31 -18.48
CA ARG A 97 48.09 34.38 -17.04
C ARG A 97 46.59 34.48 -16.81
N HIS A 98 45.86 35.23 -17.64
CA HIS A 98 44.40 35.31 -17.58
C HIS A 98 43.73 33.99 -17.97
N THR A 99 44.22 33.29 -19.00
CA THR A 99 43.68 31.98 -19.44
C THR A 99 43.93 30.92 -18.37
N ALA A 100 45.15 30.84 -17.81
CA ALA A 100 45.47 29.90 -16.74
C ALA A 100 44.65 30.16 -15.48
N ARG A 101 44.41 31.43 -15.12
CA ARG A 101 43.55 31.79 -13.99
C ARG A 101 42.09 31.40 -14.25
N ASN A 102 41.57 31.64 -15.44
CA ASN A 102 40.20 31.27 -15.81
C ASN A 102 40.01 29.74 -15.82
N ILE A 103 41.00 28.98 -16.28
CA ILE A 103 40.98 27.50 -16.24
C ILE A 103 40.98 27.00 -14.77
N ARG A 104 41.82 27.59 -13.89
CA ARG A 104 41.80 27.24 -12.46
C ARG A 104 40.46 27.58 -11.79
N ILE A 105 39.90 28.75 -12.07
CA ILE A 105 38.56 29.12 -11.57
C ILE A 105 37.50 28.16 -12.08
N GLY A 106 37.54 27.80 -13.38
CA GLY A 106 36.61 26.82 -13.98
C GLY A 106 36.71 25.42 -13.35
N ARG A 107 37.95 24.95 -13.08
CA ARG A 107 38.16 23.65 -12.37
C ARG A 107 37.62 23.69 -10.93
N ILE A 108 37.88 24.78 -10.19
CA ILE A 108 37.38 24.96 -8.82
C ILE A 108 35.85 25.01 -8.82
N ALA A 109 35.24 25.78 -9.74
CA ALA A 109 33.79 25.85 -9.89
C ALA A 109 33.18 24.48 -10.20
N LEU A 110 33.80 23.69 -11.09
CA LEU A 110 33.37 22.33 -11.41
C LEU A 110 33.42 21.40 -10.18
N ILE A 111 34.52 21.44 -9.43
CA ILE A 111 34.68 20.65 -8.19
C ILE A 111 33.61 21.03 -7.17
N VAL A 112 33.35 22.32 -6.99
CA VAL A 112 32.31 22.81 -6.06
C VAL A 112 30.94 22.32 -6.49
N VAL A 113 30.59 22.36 -7.79
CA VAL A 113 29.32 21.81 -8.30
C VAL A 113 29.22 20.32 -8.06
N VAL A 114 30.29 19.56 -8.33
CA VAL A 114 30.29 18.09 -8.07
C VAL A 114 30.11 17.80 -6.57
N VAL A 115 30.80 18.52 -5.70
CA VAL A 115 30.66 18.37 -4.24
C VAL A 115 29.23 18.73 -3.80
N LEU A 116 28.64 19.80 -4.33
CA LEU A 116 27.26 20.17 -4.01
C LEU A 116 26.25 19.09 -4.47
N ILE A 117 26.46 18.47 -5.63
CA ILE A 117 25.64 17.35 -6.11
C ILE A 117 25.79 16.14 -5.16
N PHE A 118 27.01 15.78 -4.76
CA PHE A 118 27.24 14.67 -3.84
C PHE A 118 26.65 14.91 -2.45
N VAL A 119 26.81 16.13 -1.91
CA VAL A 119 26.21 16.51 -0.64
C VAL A 119 24.69 16.51 -0.76
N GLY A 120 24.13 17.09 -1.82
CA GLY A 120 22.67 17.12 -2.07
C GLY A 120 22.08 15.71 -2.21
N THR A 121 22.71 14.82 -2.97
CA THR A 121 22.26 13.44 -3.10
C THR A 121 22.43 12.64 -1.81
N GLY A 122 23.53 12.85 -1.08
CA GLY A 122 23.76 12.21 0.23
C GLY A 122 22.73 12.63 1.28
N VAL A 123 22.40 13.92 1.34
CA VAL A 123 21.35 14.45 2.23
C VAL A 123 19.98 13.92 1.84
N ALA A 124 19.65 13.92 0.54
CA ALA A 124 18.37 13.39 0.05
C ALA A 124 18.23 11.91 0.36
N TRP A 125 19.27 11.12 0.13
CA TRP A 125 19.25 9.68 0.44
C TRP A 125 19.18 9.41 1.94
N GLY A 126 19.93 10.17 2.75
CA GLY A 126 19.87 10.11 4.21
C GLY A 126 18.47 10.47 4.75
N ALA A 127 17.82 11.46 4.16
CA ALA A 127 16.45 11.83 4.54
C ALA A 127 15.46 10.70 4.25
N VAL A 128 15.52 10.10 3.05
CA VAL A 128 14.63 8.97 2.68
C VAL A 128 14.81 7.80 3.64
N THR A 129 16.05 7.37 3.90
CA THR A 129 16.31 6.25 4.83
C THR A 129 15.90 6.56 6.27
N TRP A 130 16.03 7.81 6.70
CA TRP A 130 15.60 8.25 8.02
C TRP A 130 14.07 8.23 8.16
N PHE A 131 13.33 8.62 7.12
CA PHE A 131 11.87 8.53 7.11
C PHE A 131 11.39 7.09 7.02
N ASP A 132 12.00 6.26 6.17
CA ASP A 132 11.62 4.83 6.05
C ASP A 132 11.80 4.06 7.37
N ALA A 133 12.83 4.40 8.15
CA ALA A 133 13.07 3.80 9.47
C ALA A 133 12.00 4.15 10.52
N LYS A 134 11.13 5.12 10.25
CA LYS A 134 10.04 5.53 11.16
C LYS A 134 8.75 4.73 10.96
N PHE A 135 8.58 4.08 9.81
CA PHE A 135 7.42 3.21 9.59
C PHE A 135 7.56 1.91 10.38
N ALA A 136 6.60 1.63 11.24
CA ALA A 136 6.51 0.32 11.89
C ALA A 136 6.10 -0.73 10.85
N GLN A 137 7.00 -1.68 10.57
CA GLN A 137 6.78 -2.73 9.60
C GLN A 137 6.07 -3.93 10.24
N VAL A 138 5.06 -4.45 9.58
CA VAL A 138 4.36 -5.68 9.95
C VAL A 138 4.22 -6.58 8.73
N SER A 139 4.23 -7.89 8.91
CA SER A 139 3.95 -8.82 7.81
C SER A 139 2.45 -8.97 7.66
N ALA A 140 1.90 -8.45 6.58
CA ALA A 140 0.45 -8.44 6.32
C ALA A 140 0.08 -9.02 4.96
N LEU A 141 0.97 -8.92 3.97
CA LEU A 141 0.66 -9.21 2.58
C LEU A 141 0.87 -10.68 2.22
N ASP A 142 0.02 -11.17 1.33
CA ASP A 142 0.15 -12.45 0.63
C ASP A 142 -0.09 -12.20 -0.87
N GLU A 143 0.97 -11.83 -1.56
CA GLU A 143 0.90 -11.45 -2.98
C GLU A 143 0.67 -12.65 -3.92
N ASN A 144 0.88 -13.87 -3.43
CA ASN A 144 0.71 -15.12 -4.17
C ASN A 144 -0.53 -15.92 -3.72
N SER A 145 -1.45 -15.28 -3.03
CA SER A 145 -2.67 -15.92 -2.56
C SER A 145 -3.49 -16.51 -3.72
N ALA A 146 -3.97 -17.74 -3.56
CA ALA A 146 -4.85 -18.37 -4.51
C ALA A 146 -6.24 -17.69 -4.65
N ASP A 147 -6.57 -16.79 -3.71
CA ASP A 147 -7.81 -16.02 -3.73
C ASP A 147 -7.75 -14.82 -4.69
N ILE A 148 -6.55 -14.44 -5.16
CA ILE A 148 -6.38 -13.34 -6.13
C ILE A 148 -6.90 -13.78 -7.50
N GLN A 149 -7.84 -13.03 -8.04
CA GLN A 149 -8.42 -13.28 -9.36
C GLN A 149 -7.82 -12.31 -10.38
N ASN A 150 -7.58 -12.77 -11.61
CA ASN A 150 -7.00 -11.96 -12.70
C ASN A 150 -5.70 -11.23 -12.25
N ALA A 151 -4.75 -11.96 -11.68
CA ALA A 151 -3.51 -11.39 -11.12
C ALA A 151 -2.68 -10.61 -12.17
N GLU A 152 -2.69 -11.02 -13.42
CA GLU A 152 -1.99 -10.34 -14.52
C GLU A 152 -2.63 -8.99 -14.84
N GLY A 153 -3.97 -8.92 -14.86
CA GLY A 153 -4.71 -7.67 -15.08
C GLY A 153 -4.48 -6.63 -13.99
N GLN A 154 -4.21 -7.08 -12.77
CA GLN A 154 -3.95 -6.25 -11.59
C GLN A 154 -2.46 -5.93 -11.36
N ALA A 155 -1.55 -6.32 -12.26
CA ALA A 155 -0.09 -6.25 -12.00
C ALA A 155 0.43 -4.82 -11.74
N ASN A 156 -0.22 -3.81 -12.29
CA ASN A 156 0.15 -2.39 -12.16
C ASN A 156 -0.88 -1.57 -11.36
N ASP A 157 -1.89 -2.21 -10.81
CA ASP A 157 -2.84 -1.57 -9.91
C ASP A 157 -2.25 -1.47 -8.50
N GLU A 158 -2.62 -0.42 -7.77
CA GLU A 158 -2.23 -0.25 -6.38
C GLU A 158 -3.47 -0.40 -5.50
N ASN A 159 -3.48 -1.44 -4.67
CA ASN A 159 -4.58 -1.75 -3.77
C ASN A 159 -4.10 -1.63 -2.32
N PHE A 160 -4.60 -0.62 -1.62
CA PHE A 160 -4.30 -0.36 -0.22
C PHE A 160 -5.39 -0.94 0.65
N LEU A 161 -5.04 -1.89 1.52
CA LEU A 161 -5.92 -2.30 2.61
C LEU A 161 -5.66 -1.41 3.81
N MET A 162 -6.62 -0.56 4.14
CA MET A 162 -6.56 0.37 5.27
C MET A 162 -7.38 -0.17 6.43
N VAL A 163 -6.77 -0.24 7.61
CA VAL A 163 -7.40 -0.78 8.82
C VAL A 163 -7.23 0.20 9.97
N GLY A 164 -8.36 0.66 10.53
CA GLY A 164 -8.37 1.38 11.81
C GLY A 164 -8.45 0.39 12.96
N SER A 165 -7.42 0.36 13.80
CA SER A 165 -7.35 -0.52 14.97
C SER A 165 -7.66 0.25 16.24
N ASP A 166 -8.45 -0.36 17.14
CA ASP A 166 -8.68 0.10 18.50
C ASP A 166 -7.60 -0.41 19.47
N SER A 167 -6.34 -0.51 19.01
CA SER A 167 -5.25 -0.89 19.93
C SER A 167 -5.21 0.11 21.08
N ARG A 168 -5.27 -0.42 22.29
CA ARG A 168 -5.41 0.36 23.51
C ARG A 168 -4.07 0.64 24.19
N ASP A 169 -2.96 0.33 23.51
CA ASP A 169 -1.63 0.64 23.98
C ASP A 169 -1.46 2.17 24.05
N GLY A 170 -1.54 2.71 25.27
CA GLY A 170 -1.41 4.14 25.56
C GLY A 170 -2.72 4.95 25.60
N ALA A 171 -3.90 4.32 25.46
CA ALA A 171 -5.16 5.02 25.64
C ALA A 171 -5.38 5.40 27.12
N SER A 172 -5.71 6.66 27.40
CA SER A 172 -6.05 7.11 28.75
C SER A 172 -7.41 6.56 29.20
N ALA A 173 -7.59 6.31 30.50
CA ALA A 173 -8.85 5.80 31.07
C ALA A 173 -10.06 6.76 30.83
N GLU A 174 -9.79 8.02 30.45
CA GLU A 174 -10.79 9.06 30.20
C GLU A 174 -11.45 8.94 28.82
N GLU A 175 -10.89 8.15 27.88
CA GLU A 175 -11.39 8.04 26.51
C GLU A 175 -12.62 7.13 26.33
N ASN A 176 -13.24 6.61 27.41
CA ASN A 176 -14.42 5.73 27.40
C ASN A 176 -14.30 4.56 26.38
N VAL A 177 -13.13 3.97 26.25
CA VAL A 177 -12.84 2.92 25.24
C VAL A 177 -13.28 1.52 25.68
N GLY A 178 -14.06 1.39 26.76
CA GLY A 178 -14.53 0.13 27.31
C GLY A 178 -13.42 -0.66 28.05
N ASP A 179 -13.83 -1.64 28.85
CA ASP A 179 -12.91 -2.44 29.69
C ASP A 179 -12.05 -3.39 28.84
N ALA A 180 -10.74 -3.16 28.83
CA ALA A 180 -9.77 -3.98 28.10
C ALA A 180 -9.64 -5.41 28.69
N SER A 181 -10.08 -5.61 29.94
CA SER A 181 -9.91 -6.88 30.65
C SER A 181 -10.79 -8.03 30.13
N ASN A 182 -11.88 -7.72 29.43
CA ASN A 182 -12.87 -8.71 29.01
C ASN A 182 -12.75 -9.19 27.55
N ILE A 183 -11.93 -8.55 26.69
CA ILE A 183 -11.77 -8.95 25.29
C ILE A 183 -10.32 -8.75 24.87
N PRO A 184 -9.47 -9.77 24.94
CA PRO A 184 -8.10 -9.68 24.50
C PRO A 184 -8.02 -9.55 22.98
N GLY A 185 -7.19 -8.63 22.50
CA GLY A 185 -6.90 -8.41 21.09
C GLY A 185 -7.51 -7.11 20.53
N ALA A 186 -6.70 -6.37 19.79
CA ALA A 186 -7.16 -5.20 19.05
C ALA A 186 -8.21 -5.63 17.99
N ARG A 187 -9.27 -4.86 17.83
CA ARG A 187 -10.29 -5.08 16.80
C ARG A 187 -10.17 -4.02 15.72
N SER A 188 -10.46 -4.41 14.50
CA SER A 188 -10.61 -3.43 13.43
C SER A 188 -12.03 -2.90 13.40
N ASP A 189 -12.22 -1.64 13.74
CA ASP A 189 -13.52 -0.97 13.63
C ASP A 189 -13.72 -0.32 12.25
N THR A 190 -12.65 -0.12 11.51
CA THR A 190 -12.66 0.42 10.15
C THR A 190 -11.84 -0.49 9.24
N VAL A 191 -12.44 -0.90 8.14
CA VAL A 191 -11.75 -1.64 7.07
C VAL A 191 -12.16 -1.02 5.74
N MET A 192 -11.17 -0.60 4.95
CA MET A 192 -11.37 -0.02 3.63
C MET A 192 -10.32 -0.55 2.66
N VAL A 193 -10.70 -0.68 1.39
CA VAL A 193 -9.75 -0.92 0.30
C VAL A 193 -9.77 0.28 -0.63
N ALA A 194 -8.63 0.92 -0.83
CA ALA A 194 -8.47 1.91 -1.87
C ALA A 194 -7.82 1.26 -3.09
N HIS A 195 -8.54 1.24 -4.20
CA HIS A 195 -8.10 0.74 -5.49
C HIS A 195 -7.70 1.90 -6.39
N VAL A 196 -6.47 1.89 -6.86
CA VAL A 196 -5.89 2.85 -7.80
C VAL A 196 -5.49 2.08 -9.06
N PRO A 197 -6.24 2.17 -10.16
CA PRO A 197 -5.94 1.43 -11.38
C PRO A 197 -4.64 1.90 -12.04
N ALA A 198 -4.10 1.08 -12.92
CA ALA A 198 -2.83 1.34 -13.63
C ALA A 198 -2.83 2.66 -14.40
N ASP A 199 -3.98 3.11 -14.89
CA ASP A 199 -4.13 4.36 -15.65
C ASP A 199 -4.16 5.62 -14.76
N ARG A 200 -4.24 5.47 -13.44
CA ARG A 200 -4.24 6.55 -12.42
C ARG A 200 -5.33 7.62 -12.63
N LYS A 201 -6.41 7.33 -13.34
CA LYS A 201 -7.47 8.32 -13.67
C LYS A 201 -8.56 8.42 -12.63
N ARG A 202 -8.68 7.41 -11.77
CA ARG A 202 -9.68 7.35 -10.70
C ARG A 202 -9.10 6.67 -9.46
N VAL A 203 -9.75 6.87 -8.34
CA VAL A 203 -9.54 6.09 -7.12
C VAL A 203 -10.90 5.61 -6.64
N VAL A 204 -11.00 4.36 -6.23
CA VAL A 204 -12.22 3.81 -5.65
C VAL A 204 -11.92 3.30 -4.26
N VAL A 205 -12.55 3.91 -3.26
CA VAL A 205 -12.43 3.51 -1.86
C VAL A 205 -13.68 2.74 -1.46
N VAL A 206 -13.51 1.45 -1.17
CA VAL A 206 -14.62 0.58 -0.74
C VAL A 206 -14.51 0.33 0.76
N SER A 207 -15.52 0.73 1.52
CA SER A 207 -15.63 0.50 2.96
C SER A 207 -16.36 -0.81 3.24
N PHE A 208 -15.90 -1.53 4.25
CA PHE A 208 -16.48 -2.81 4.71
C PHE A 208 -17.07 -2.62 6.11
N PRO A 209 -18.36 -2.94 6.32
CA PRO A 209 -18.93 -2.96 7.66
C PRO A 209 -18.17 -3.94 8.56
N ARG A 210 -17.85 -3.52 9.78
CA ARG A 210 -17.10 -4.36 10.73
C ARG A 210 -17.80 -5.66 11.09
N ASP A 211 -19.14 -5.64 11.08
CA ASP A 211 -20.00 -6.78 11.39
C ASP A 211 -20.38 -7.59 10.14
N LEU A 212 -19.66 -7.39 9.02
CA LEU A 212 -19.85 -8.14 7.79
C LEU A 212 -19.66 -9.64 8.03
N GLU A 213 -20.63 -10.45 7.58
CA GLU A 213 -20.53 -11.90 7.65
C GLU A 213 -19.56 -12.42 6.61
N ILE A 214 -18.53 -13.12 7.08
CA ILE A 214 -17.45 -13.67 6.25
C ILE A 214 -17.16 -15.14 6.63
N ASP A 215 -16.55 -15.85 5.69
CA ASP A 215 -15.90 -17.14 5.96
C ASP A 215 -14.40 -16.87 6.20
N ARG A 216 -13.99 -16.83 7.48
CA ARG A 216 -12.59 -16.66 7.88
C ARG A 216 -11.81 -17.93 7.56
N PRO A 217 -10.72 -17.84 6.77
CA PRO A 217 -9.82 -18.98 6.52
C PRO A 217 -9.01 -19.35 7.77
N ASP A 218 -8.18 -20.38 7.66
CA ASP A 218 -7.14 -20.67 8.65
C ASP A 218 -6.20 -19.47 8.75
N CYS A 219 -5.92 -19.03 9.98
CA CYS A 219 -5.05 -17.91 10.24
C CYS A 219 -4.07 -18.23 11.36
N ASN A 220 -2.84 -17.79 11.23
CA ASN A 220 -1.89 -17.82 12.34
C ASN A 220 -2.32 -16.79 13.40
N ARG A 221 -2.24 -17.16 14.68
CA ARG A 221 -2.62 -16.27 15.79
C ARG A 221 -1.72 -15.05 15.83
N TRP A 222 -2.33 -13.88 15.94
CA TRP A 222 -1.63 -12.62 16.13
C TRP A 222 -1.21 -12.43 17.59
N ASP A 223 0.05 -12.05 17.80
CA ASP A 223 0.59 -11.60 19.09
C ASP A 223 0.82 -10.08 19.02
N PRO A 224 -0.06 -9.27 19.62
CA PRO A 224 0.06 -7.82 19.56
C PRO A 224 1.33 -7.31 20.27
N ALA A 225 1.81 -7.99 21.32
CA ALA A 225 3.01 -7.58 22.03
C ALA A 225 4.29 -7.70 21.18
N LYS A 226 4.28 -8.61 20.20
CA LYS A 226 5.40 -8.79 19.28
C LYS A 226 5.15 -8.17 17.91
N SER A 227 3.95 -7.64 17.65
CA SER A 227 3.51 -7.19 16.34
C SER A 227 3.78 -8.21 15.23
N ALA A 228 3.56 -9.49 15.52
CA ALA A 228 3.84 -10.62 14.65
C ALA A 228 2.83 -11.75 14.83
N THR A 229 2.72 -12.61 13.82
CA THR A 229 1.99 -13.86 13.92
C THR A 229 2.80 -14.94 14.64
N THR A 230 2.11 -15.81 15.37
CA THR A 230 2.70 -17.01 16.00
C THR A 230 2.53 -18.23 15.06
N ASP A 231 3.15 -19.35 15.41
CA ASP A 231 2.99 -20.62 14.68
C ASP A 231 1.66 -21.31 15.01
N GLU A 232 0.88 -20.79 15.97
CA GLU A 232 -0.42 -21.35 16.32
C GLU A 232 -1.46 -21.06 15.22
N VAL A 233 -1.91 -22.09 14.56
CA VAL A 233 -2.96 -21.98 13.55
C VAL A 233 -4.34 -22.02 14.20
N VAL A 234 -5.10 -20.95 14.03
CA VAL A 234 -6.52 -20.89 14.41
C VAL A 234 -7.36 -21.38 13.22
N PRO A 235 -8.12 -22.50 13.38
CA PRO A 235 -8.87 -23.09 12.27
C PRO A 235 -9.88 -22.15 11.64
N ALA A 236 -10.20 -22.40 10.36
CA ALA A 236 -11.22 -21.68 9.60
C ALA A 236 -12.56 -21.67 10.34
N GLN A 237 -13.27 -20.57 10.22
CA GLN A 237 -14.58 -20.39 10.82
C GLN A 237 -15.55 -19.85 9.78
N LYS A 238 -16.61 -20.63 9.48
CA LYS A 238 -17.74 -20.15 8.71
C LYS A 238 -18.58 -19.18 9.56
N ILE A 239 -19.17 -18.20 8.90
CA ILE A 239 -20.09 -17.25 9.54
C ILE A 239 -19.42 -16.53 10.72
N ALA A 240 -18.26 -15.92 10.46
CA ALA A 240 -17.58 -15.03 11.38
C ALA A 240 -17.89 -13.56 11.04
N LYS A 241 -17.66 -12.65 11.98
CA LYS A 241 -17.68 -11.21 11.69
C LYS A 241 -16.30 -10.75 11.19
N LEU A 242 -16.26 -9.83 10.23
CA LEU A 242 -15.02 -9.32 9.65
C LEU A 242 -14.03 -8.82 10.70
N ASN A 243 -14.49 -8.04 11.69
CA ASN A 243 -13.63 -7.50 12.74
C ASN A 243 -12.94 -8.57 13.59
N THR A 244 -13.51 -9.80 13.66
CA THR A 244 -12.90 -10.92 14.39
C THR A 244 -11.69 -11.50 13.66
N ALA A 245 -11.59 -11.35 12.34
CA ALA A 245 -10.44 -11.78 11.57
C ALA A 245 -9.16 -11.05 12.02
N TYR A 246 -9.28 -9.75 12.26
CA TYR A 246 -8.15 -8.95 12.80
C TYR A 246 -7.79 -9.34 14.23
N ALA A 247 -8.78 -9.56 15.09
CA ALA A 247 -8.54 -9.97 16.47
C ALA A 247 -7.85 -11.35 16.57
N VAL A 248 -8.13 -12.26 15.63
CA VAL A 248 -7.56 -13.62 15.61
C VAL A 248 -6.16 -13.64 15.03
N GLY A 249 -5.98 -13.08 13.83
CA GLY A 249 -4.74 -13.25 13.06
C GLY A 249 -4.16 -11.93 12.56
N GLY A 250 -4.57 -10.79 13.12
CA GLY A 250 -4.02 -9.48 12.85
C GLY A 250 -4.09 -9.07 11.37
N PRO A 251 -3.11 -8.29 10.94
CA PRO A 251 -3.01 -7.78 9.58
C PRO A 251 -3.07 -8.88 8.50
N GLN A 252 -2.32 -9.96 8.68
CA GLN A 252 -2.23 -11.03 7.68
C GLN A 252 -3.56 -11.75 7.48
N CYS A 253 -4.29 -12.05 8.57
CA CYS A 253 -5.60 -12.70 8.47
C CYS A 253 -6.64 -11.78 7.82
N MET A 254 -6.59 -10.47 8.14
CA MET A 254 -7.46 -9.49 7.50
C MET A 254 -7.20 -9.42 6.00
N THR A 255 -5.95 -9.38 5.56
CA THR A 255 -5.59 -9.40 4.13
C THR A 255 -6.13 -10.63 3.42
N LYS A 256 -5.93 -11.84 4.01
CA LYS A 256 -6.49 -13.10 3.45
C LYS A 256 -8.01 -13.03 3.28
N VAL A 257 -8.72 -12.54 4.29
CA VAL A 257 -10.19 -12.40 4.23
C VAL A 257 -10.60 -11.42 3.13
N ILE A 258 -9.96 -10.26 3.04
CA ILE A 258 -10.30 -9.26 2.03
C ILE A 258 -9.98 -9.77 0.62
N GLN A 259 -8.84 -10.42 0.41
CA GLN A 259 -8.51 -11.05 -0.89
C GLN A 259 -9.55 -12.11 -1.27
N LYS A 260 -9.97 -12.94 -0.32
CA LYS A 260 -11.01 -13.97 -0.55
C LYS A 260 -12.36 -13.36 -0.92
N VAL A 261 -12.77 -12.27 -0.28
CA VAL A 261 -14.06 -11.60 -0.55
C VAL A 261 -14.04 -10.82 -1.87
N THR A 262 -12.91 -10.24 -2.23
CA THR A 262 -12.82 -9.26 -3.32
C THR A 262 -12.13 -9.79 -4.57
N GLY A 263 -11.26 -10.79 -4.43
CA GLY A 263 -10.35 -11.23 -5.49
C GLY A 263 -9.28 -10.22 -5.87
N LEU A 264 -9.15 -9.11 -5.12
CA LEU A 264 -8.14 -8.09 -5.36
C LEU A 264 -6.76 -8.53 -4.85
N ARG A 265 -5.72 -8.19 -5.60
CA ARG A 265 -4.35 -8.29 -5.14
C ARG A 265 -4.04 -7.13 -4.22
N ILE A 266 -4.04 -7.36 -2.91
CA ILE A 266 -3.65 -6.34 -1.94
C ILE A 266 -2.12 -6.26 -1.94
N ASN A 267 -1.58 -5.12 -2.31
CA ASN A 267 -0.13 -4.88 -2.41
C ASN A 267 0.39 -3.82 -1.42
N HIS A 268 -0.51 -3.18 -0.67
CA HIS A 268 -0.15 -2.30 0.44
C HIS A 268 -1.08 -2.53 1.62
N PHE A 269 -0.53 -2.63 2.82
CA PHE A 269 -1.30 -2.66 4.06
C PHE A 269 -0.98 -1.43 4.90
N VAL A 270 -2.02 -0.73 5.38
CA VAL A 270 -1.91 0.46 6.24
C VAL A 270 -2.77 0.25 7.47
N GLY A 271 -2.16 0.10 8.62
CA GLY A 271 -2.82 0.15 9.92
C GLY A 271 -2.64 1.51 10.58
N ILE A 272 -3.68 2.03 11.23
CA ILE A 272 -3.61 3.24 12.03
C ILE A 272 -4.30 3.01 13.37
N ASP A 273 -3.68 3.44 14.45
CA ASP A 273 -4.29 3.44 15.77
C ASP A 273 -4.90 4.82 16.11
N PHE A 274 -5.59 4.91 17.25
CA PHE A 274 -6.28 6.13 17.65
C PHE A 274 -5.34 7.30 17.93
N ASN A 275 -4.21 7.06 18.59
CA ASN A 275 -3.25 8.10 18.92
C ASN A 275 -2.59 8.65 17.67
N GLY A 276 -2.11 7.75 16.80
CA GLY A 276 -1.54 8.12 15.52
C GLY A 276 -2.52 8.89 14.64
N PHE A 277 -3.79 8.49 14.64
CA PHE A 277 -4.83 9.22 13.90
C PHE A 277 -4.95 10.67 14.40
N LYS A 278 -4.99 10.90 15.73
CA LYS A 278 -5.06 12.25 16.31
C LYS A 278 -3.85 13.09 15.90
N GLU A 279 -2.64 12.54 16.08
CA GLU A 279 -1.38 13.23 15.72
C GLU A 279 -1.33 13.59 14.23
N MET A 280 -1.76 12.70 13.36
CA MET A 280 -1.82 12.95 11.91
C MET A 280 -2.76 14.11 11.56
N VAL A 281 -3.94 14.17 12.21
CA VAL A 281 -4.92 15.26 12.00
C VAL A 281 -4.37 16.59 12.51
N ASP A 282 -3.70 16.59 13.66
CA ASP A 282 -3.13 17.80 14.25
C ASP A 282 -1.94 18.32 13.44
N ALA A 283 -1.14 17.43 12.82
CA ALA A 283 -0.03 17.80 11.94
C ALA A 283 -0.47 18.61 10.71
N VAL A 284 -1.72 18.44 10.26
CA VAL A 284 -2.31 19.27 9.18
C VAL A 284 -3.15 20.43 9.71
N HIS A 285 -3.07 20.74 11.01
CA HIS A 285 -3.85 21.78 11.68
C HIS A 285 -5.36 21.59 11.55
N GLY A 286 -5.82 20.34 11.72
CA GLY A 286 -7.22 19.98 11.66
C GLY A 286 -7.74 19.75 10.23
N VAL A 287 -8.92 19.17 10.13
CA VAL A 287 -9.59 18.85 8.87
C VAL A 287 -10.98 19.52 8.87
N THR A 288 -11.33 20.22 7.79
CA THR A 288 -12.64 20.84 7.64
C THR A 288 -13.63 19.83 7.05
N VAL A 289 -14.66 19.49 7.83
CA VAL A 289 -15.76 18.62 7.42
C VAL A 289 -17.04 19.40 7.28
N HIS A 290 -17.91 19.02 6.34
CA HIS A 290 -19.25 19.59 6.24
C HIS A 290 -20.22 18.81 7.11
N ASN A 291 -20.88 19.48 8.05
CA ASN A 291 -21.78 18.87 9.01
C ASN A 291 -23.20 19.44 8.85
N GLU A 292 -24.14 18.61 8.37
CA GLU A 292 -25.52 19.07 8.15
C GLU A 292 -26.32 19.23 9.43
N LYS A 293 -26.04 18.44 10.46
CA LYS A 293 -26.77 18.40 11.73
C LYS A 293 -25.79 18.15 12.89
N PRO A 294 -26.09 18.68 14.09
CA PRO A 294 -25.32 18.38 15.29
C PRO A 294 -25.18 16.85 15.51
N ILE A 295 -24.00 16.42 15.91
CA ILE A 295 -23.70 15.03 16.21
C ILE A 295 -23.63 14.87 17.73
N ASP A 296 -24.67 14.27 18.31
CA ASP A 296 -24.77 13.90 19.72
C ASP A 296 -24.88 12.36 19.80
N ASP A 297 -23.80 11.72 20.18
CA ASP A 297 -23.72 10.26 20.29
C ASP A 297 -24.01 9.83 21.72
N THR A 298 -24.81 8.79 21.90
CA THR A 298 -25.23 8.33 23.24
C THR A 298 -24.08 7.79 24.08
N THR A 299 -22.97 7.39 23.45
CA THR A 299 -21.77 6.85 24.12
C THR A 299 -20.67 7.90 24.25
N LEU A 300 -20.44 8.68 23.18
CA LEU A 300 -19.35 9.67 23.11
C LEU A 300 -19.80 11.08 23.56
N GLY A 301 -21.11 11.30 23.76
CA GLY A 301 -21.65 12.61 24.10
C GLY A 301 -21.71 13.54 22.89
N LYS A 302 -21.58 14.85 23.14
CA LYS A 302 -21.57 15.87 22.10
C LYS A 302 -20.29 15.85 21.31
N VAL A 303 -20.33 15.28 20.12
CA VAL A 303 -19.17 15.14 19.21
C VAL A 303 -18.95 16.41 18.39
N LEU A 304 -20.03 16.95 17.81
CA LEU A 304 -19.99 18.16 16.99
C LEU A 304 -21.31 18.92 17.13
N ALA A 305 -21.25 20.10 17.71
CA ALA A 305 -22.45 20.93 17.95
C ALA A 305 -22.77 21.83 16.75
N GLU A 306 -21.75 22.28 16.04
CA GLU A 306 -21.84 23.23 14.94
C GLU A 306 -22.28 22.52 13.65
N THR A 307 -22.98 23.31 12.79
CA THR A 307 -23.39 22.89 11.44
C THR A 307 -22.65 23.71 10.39
N GLY A 308 -22.61 23.19 9.15
CA GLY A 308 -21.86 23.81 8.06
C GLY A 308 -20.43 23.28 8.01
N ASP A 309 -19.50 24.08 7.53
CA ASP A 309 -18.09 23.74 7.41
C ASP A 309 -17.37 23.99 8.73
N VAL A 310 -16.96 22.91 9.39
CA VAL A 310 -16.32 22.96 10.72
C VAL A 310 -14.94 22.30 10.63
N THR A 311 -13.92 23.00 11.15
CA THR A 311 -12.57 22.43 11.25
C THR A 311 -12.44 21.70 12.58
N ILE A 312 -12.18 20.41 12.55
CA ILE A 312 -12.06 19.54 13.71
C ILE A 312 -10.60 19.16 13.96
N SER A 313 -10.19 19.19 15.23
CA SER A 313 -8.87 18.75 15.73
C SER A 313 -8.77 17.23 15.87
N GLY A 314 -7.60 16.73 16.26
CA GLY A 314 -7.35 15.29 16.39
C GLY A 314 -8.33 14.56 17.29
N ASP A 315 -8.59 15.03 18.51
CA ASP A 315 -9.54 14.40 19.46
C ASP A 315 -10.99 14.47 18.95
N GLN A 316 -11.39 15.63 18.43
CA GLN A 316 -12.72 15.81 17.87
C GLN A 316 -12.91 15.01 16.58
N ALA A 317 -11.86 14.94 15.73
CA ALA A 317 -11.85 14.13 14.53
C ALA A 317 -11.99 12.65 14.88
N LEU A 318 -11.27 12.17 15.89
CA LEU A 318 -11.39 10.78 16.37
C LEU A 318 -12.82 10.48 16.82
N SER A 319 -13.42 11.37 17.62
CA SER A 319 -14.81 11.22 18.06
C SER A 319 -15.78 11.24 16.86
N TYR A 320 -15.56 12.11 15.87
CA TYR A 320 -16.37 12.22 14.66
C TYR A 320 -16.39 10.93 13.84
N VAL A 321 -15.22 10.32 13.60
CA VAL A 321 -15.12 9.07 12.81
C VAL A 321 -15.53 7.83 13.61
N ARG A 322 -15.64 7.92 14.93
CA ARG A 322 -16.10 6.84 15.83
C ARG A 322 -17.59 6.88 16.14
N ALA A 323 -18.24 8.05 16.06
CA ALA A 323 -19.65 8.22 16.40
C ALA A 323 -20.53 7.21 15.65
N ARG A 324 -21.32 6.44 16.39
CA ARG A 324 -22.12 5.33 15.86
C ARG A 324 -23.58 5.39 16.31
N HIS A 325 -23.81 5.80 17.55
CA HIS A 325 -25.12 5.86 18.16
C HIS A 325 -25.63 7.31 18.21
N VAL A 326 -25.60 7.97 17.06
CA VAL A 326 -26.00 9.38 16.94
C VAL A 326 -27.50 9.51 17.06
N LYS A 327 -27.95 10.37 17.95
CA LYS A 327 -29.39 10.64 18.18
C LYS A 327 -30.05 11.12 16.88
N GLY A 328 -31.11 10.41 16.49
CA GLY A 328 -31.84 10.72 15.26
C GLY A 328 -31.22 10.16 13.97
N ASP A 329 -30.12 9.40 14.04
CA ASP A 329 -29.55 8.66 12.92
C ASP A 329 -29.86 7.16 13.06
N PRO A 330 -30.81 6.60 12.31
CA PRO A 330 -31.16 5.19 12.38
C PRO A 330 -30.12 4.30 11.68
N THR A 331 -29.18 4.87 10.94
CA THR A 331 -28.26 4.12 10.08
C THR A 331 -27.08 3.51 10.84
N SER A 332 -26.85 3.93 12.10
CA SER A 332 -25.83 3.35 13.01
C SER A 332 -24.45 3.21 12.36
N ASP A 333 -24.04 2.00 12.00
CA ASP A 333 -22.74 1.72 11.42
C ASP A 333 -22.54 2.36 10.04
N TYR A 334 -23.56 2.41 9.21
CA TYR A 334 -23.50 3.07 7.90
C TYR A 334 -23.35 4.59 8.03
N GLY A 335 -23.95 5.21 9.05
CA GLY A 335 -23.73 6.63 9.38
C GLY A 335 -22.27 6.89 9.75
N ARG A 336 -21.66 5.99 10.53
CA ARG A 336 -20.22 6.04 10.84
C ARG A 336 -19.37 5.90 9.58
N ILE A 337 -19.64 4.93 8.73
CA ILE A 337 -18.91 4.73 7.46
C ILE A 337 -18.98 5.98 6.59
N LYS A 338 -20.16 6.61 6.46
CA LYS A 338 -20.29 7.88 5.72
C LYS A 338 -19.44 8.99 6.30
N ARG A 339 -19.40 9.14 7.62
CA ARG A 339 -18.53 10.13 8.30
C ARG A 339 -17.06 9.84 8.07
N GLN A 340 -16.65 8.58 8.11
CA GLN A 340 -15.27 8.17 7.79
C GLN A 340 -14.90 8.50 6.34
N GLN A 341 -15.77 8.21 5.38
CA GLN A 341 -15.57 8.54 3.97
C GLN A 341 -15.49 10.06 3.75
N ALA A 342 -16.39 10.82 4.33
CA ALA A 342 -16.38 12.29 4.27
C ALA A 342 -15.09 12.86 4.87
N PHE A 343 -14.66 12.33 6.02
CA PHE A 343 -13.41 12.73 6.68
C PHE A 343 -12.18 12.45 5.82
N ILE A 344 -12.05 11.23 5.26
CA ILE A 344 -10.92 10.86 4.39
C ILE A 344 -10.90 11.74 3.14
N GLY A 345 -12.05 12.00 2.52
CA GLY A 345 -12.16 12.92 1.39
C GLY A 345 -11.69 14.33 1.73
N ALA A 346 -12.10 14.85 2.89
CA ALA A 346 -11.68 16.17 3.39
C ALA A 346 -10.18 16.21 3.73
N LEU A 347 -9.64 15.16 4.36
CA LEU A 347 -8.21 15.02 4.66
C LEU A 347 -7.37 15.00 3.38
N LEU A 348 -7.76 14.18 2.39
CA LEU A 348 -7.08 14.13 1.10
C LEU A 348 -7.08 15.49 0.40
N LYS A 349 -8.23 16.18 0.37
CA LYS A 349 -8.33 17.55 -0.16
C LYS A 349 -7.40 18.51 0.57
N LYS A 350 -7.30 18.41 1.90
CA LYS A 350 -6.40 19.25 2.71
C LYS A 350 -4.93 18.98 2.41
N VAL A 351 -4.53 17.71 2.39
CA VAL A 351 -3.14 17.30 2.13
C VAL A 351 -2.71 17.63 0.70
N MET A 352 -3.63 17.49 -0.28
CA MET A 352 -3.37 17.84 -1.69
C MET A 352 -3.46 19.35 -1.96
N SER A 353 -3.83 20.18 -0.97
CA SER A 353 -3.87 21.63 -1.14
C SER A 353 -2.49 22.23 -1.35
N SER A 354 -2.44 23.35 -2.08
CA SER A 354 -1.18 24.09 -2.29
C SER A 354 -0.51 24.51 -0.98
N ASP A 355 -1.29 24.75 0.07
CA ASP A 355 -0.79 25.17 1.39
C ASP A 355 0.09 24.13 2.09
N VAL A 356 -0.14 22.84 1.82
CA VAL A 356 0.66 21.74 2.37
C VAL A 356 1.73 21.28 1.37
N VAL A 357 1.35 21.08 0.10
CA VAL A 357 2.25 20.54 -0.93
C VAL A 357 3.40 21.50 -1.27
N LEU A 358 3.17 22.82 -1.24
CA LEU A 358 4.18 23.83 -1.55
C LEU A 358 5.00 24.26 -0.34
N ASP A 359 4.60 23.89 0.88
CA ASP A 359 5.36 24.18 2.10
C ASP A 359 6.15 22.94 2.54
N PRO A 360 7.49 22.88 2.33
CA PRO A 360 8.28 21.70 2.68
C PRO A 360 8.21 21.35 4.18
N GLY A 361 8.02 22.34 5.04
CA GLY A 361 7.92 22.14 6.49
C GLY A 361 6.62 21.43 6.87
N LYS A 362 5.47 21.87 6.33
CA LYS A 362 4.17 21.26 6.56
C LYS A 362 4.10 19.86 5.94
N LEU A 363 4.63 19.69 4.73
CA LEU A 363 4.67 18.39 4.06
C LEU A 363 5.53 17.38 4.84
N SER A 364 6.74 17.80 5.27
CA SER A 364 7.62 16.97 6.09
C SER A 364 7.00 16.64 7.45
N GLY A 365 6.34 17.61 8.09
CA GLY A 365 5.58 17.40 9.33
C GLY A 365 4.47 16.37 9.17
N PHE A 366 3.68 16.48 8.11
CA PHE A 366 2.64 15.50 7.79
C PHE A 366 3.20 14.10 7.52
N ILE A 367 4.24 13.98 6.68
CA ILE A 367 4.87 12.69 6.38
C ILE A 367 5.41 12.04 7.67
N THR A 368 6.05 12.84 8.54
CA THR A 368 6.57 12.35 9.82
C THR A 368 5.43 11.86 10.73
N ALA A 369 4.38 12.66 10.88
CA ALA A 369 3.22 12.29 11.69
C ALA A 369 2.52 11.04 11.13
N PHE A 370 2.34 10.97 9.80
CA PHE A 370 1.79 9.80 9.13
C PHE A 370 2.63 8.54 9.38
N ALA A 371 3.96 8.64 9.24
CA ALA A 371 4.87 7.52 9.47
C ALA A 371 4.84 7.02 10.92
N HIS A 372 4.71 7.93 11.90
CA HIS A 372 4.57 7.57 13.31
C HIS A 372 3.18 7.03 13.66
N ALA A 373 2.16 7.53 12.97
CA ALA A 373 0.76 7.17 13.18
C ALA A 373 0.39 5.81 12.58
N THR A 374 1.18 5.29 11.65
CA THR A 374 0.84 4.12 10.86
C THR A 374 1.85 3.01 11.03
N PHE A 375 1.34 1.79 10.93
CA PHE A 375 2.15 0.60 10.74
C PHE A 375 1.68 -0.10 9.47
N GLY A 376 2.57 -0.86 8.81
CA GLY A 376 2.13 -1.46 7.57
C GLY A 376 3.11 -2.42 6.93
N ASP A 377 2.73 -2.85 5.73
CA ASP A 377 3.53 -3.70 4.86
C ASP A 377 3.60 -3.07 3.47
N ASN A 378 4.78 -3.11 2.87
CA ASN A 378 5.08 -2.42 1.61
C ASN A 378 4.73 -0.91 1.64
N LEU A 379 4.99 -0.27 2.80
CA LEU A 379 4.90 1.17 2.99
C LEU A 379 6.29 1.75 3.15
N GLY A 380 6.65 2.67 2.29
CA GLY A 380 7.89 3.41 2.35
C GLY A 380 7.74 4.77 1.68
N VAL A 381 8.59 5.72 2.05
CA VAL A 381 8.54 7.09 1.50
C VAL A 381 8.68 7.06 -0.02
N GLN A 382 9.56 6.20 -0.53
CA GLN A 382 9.81 6.12 -1.98
C GLN A 382 8.60 5.58 -2.74
N GLN A 383 7.92 4.54 -2.21
CA GLN A 383 6.70 3.99 -2.79
C GLN A 383 5.59 5.03 -2.80
N MET A 384 5.39 5.72 -1.66
CA MET A 384 4.36 6.75 -1.53
C MET A 384 4.64 7.97 -2.42
N MET A 385 5.91 8.39 -2.56
CA MET A 385 6.29 9.46 -3.48
C MET A 385 6.06 9.07 -4.94
N THR A 386 6.40 7.85 -5.34
CA THR A 386 6.17 7.34 -6.69
C THR A 386 4.69 7.32 -7.02
N LEU A 387 3.86 6.82 -6.09
CA LEU A 387 2.41 6.84 -6.23
C LEU A 387 1.88 8.28 -6.35
N ALA A 388 2.27 9.17 -5.43
CA ALA A 388 1.83 10.57 -5.45
C ALA A 388 2.22 11.28 -6.75
N GLN A 389 3.42 11.01 -7.28
CA GLN A 389 3.86 11.54 -8.57
C GLN A 389 3.03 10.99 -9.74
N SER A 390 2.69 9.71 -9.71
CA SER A 390 1.86 9.08 -10.75
C SER A 390 0.41 9.62 -10.75
N MET A 391 -0.05 10.12 -9.60
CA MET A 391 -1.39 10.66 -9.39
C MET A 391 -1.50 12.18 -9.57
N ARG A 392 -0.45 12.88 -9.99
CA ARG A 392 -0.45 14.36 -10.14
C ARG A 392 -1.57 14.92 -11.01
N GLY A 393 -2.12 14.15 -11.94
CA GLY A 393 -3.21 14.55 -12.82
C GLY A 393 -4.59 14.08 -12.38
N LEU A 394 -4.70 13.45 -11.21
CA LEU A 394 -5.97 12.96 -10.70
C LEU A 394 -6.84 14.13 -10.23
N ASP A 395 -8.03 14.24 -10.84
CA ASP A 395 -9.05 15.15 -10.34
C ASP A 395 -9.65 14.57 -9.04
N PRO A 396 -9.68 15.32 -7.94
CA PRO A 396 -10.34 14.89 -6.71
C PRO A 396 -11.80 14.45 -6.87
N ALA A 397 -12.50 14.95 -7.90
CA ALA A 397 -13.85 14.52 -8.25
C ALA A 397 -13.91 13.06 -8.75
N ASN A 398 -12.78 12.49 -9.17
CA ASN A 398 -12.67 11.09 -9.58
C ASN A 398 -12.34 10.12 -8.44
N ILE A 399 -12.36 10.60 -7.20
CA ILE A 399 -12.26 9.75 -6.00
C ILE A 399 -13.66 9.32 -5.59
N ASN A 400 -13.96 8.04 -5.75
CA ASN A 400 -15.27 7.47 -5.46
C ASN A 400 -15.23 6.72 -4.13
N PHE A 401 -16.10 7.09 -3.22
CA PHE A 401 -16.30 6.39 -1.95
C PHE A 401 -17.54 5.51 -2.02
N LEU A 402 -17.37 4.22 -1.79
CA LEU A 402 -18.43 3.22 -1.83
C LEU A 402 -18.44 2.42 -0.53
N THR A 403 -19.58 1.83 -0.23
CA THR A 403 -19.68 0.77 0.78
C THR A 403 -19.97 -0.53 0.05
N ILE A 404 -19.31 -1.64 0.44
CA ILE A 404 -19.57 -2.94 -0.15
C ILE A 404 -21.08 -3.25 -0.12
N PRO A 405 -21.66 -3.77 -1.20
CA PRO A 405 -23.10 -4.03 -1.26
C PRO A 405 -23.56 -5.09 -0.24
N THR A 406 -24.40 -4.68 0.69
CA THR A 406 -25.02 -5.56 1.69
C THR A 406 -26.54 -5.43 1.64
N VAL A 407 -27.24 -6.30 2.36
CA VAL A 407 -28.69 -6.23 2.54
C VAL A 407 -29.11 -4.93 3.25
N GLY A 408 -28.19 -4.30 4.01
CA GLY A 408 -28.44 -3.05 4.72
C GLY A 408 -29.19 -3.22 6.05
N LEU A 409 -29.48 -4.45 6.42
CA LEU A 409 -30.09 -4.81 7.70
C LEU A 409 -29.36 -6.05 8.26
N PRO A 410 -28.96 -6.03 9.53
CA PRO A 410 -28.31 -7.15 10.15
C PRO A 410 -29.25 -8.37 10.23
N ASN A 411 -28.72 -9.56 10.04
CA ASN A 411 -29.45 -10.80 10.23
C ASN A 411 -29.71 -11.11 11.72
N LYS A 412 -30.37 -12.22 12.03
CA LYS A 412 -30.68 -12.62 13.41
C LYS A 412 -29.45 -12.78 14.33
N ARG A 413 -28.24 -12.89 13.75
CA ARG A 413 -26.96 -12.96 14.47
C ARG A 413 -26.30 -11.59 14.64
N GLY A 414 -26.93 -10.54 14.14
CA GLY A 414 -26.34 -9.21 14.14
C GLY A 414 -25.20 -9.04 13.14
N ASN A 415 -25.19 -9.83 12.05
CA ASN A 415 -24.20 -9.75 10.98
C ASN A 415 -24.82 -9.06 9.76
N GLU A 416 -24.01 -8.23 9.09
CA GLU A 416 -24.32 -7.69 7.77
C GLU A 416 -24.06 -8.74 6.68
N VAL A 417 -25.00 -8.94 5.76
CA VAL A 417 -24.94 -9.99 4.73
C VAL A 417 -24.68 -9.36 3.37
N LEU A 418 -23.72 -9.91 2.62
CA LEU A 418 -23.39 -9.47 1.27
C LEU A 418 -24.52 -9.73 0.27
N LEU A 419 -24.74 -8.76 -0.61
CA LEU A 419 -25.46 -8.97 -1.87
C LEU A 419 -24.46 -9.54 -2.89
N GLN A 420 -24.36 -10.87 -2.96
CA GLN A 420 -23.31 -11.59 -3.68
C GLN A 420 -23.13 -11.10 -5.13
N GLU A 421 -24.21 -11.02 -5.91
CA GLU A 421 -24.15 -10.60 -7.32
C GLU A 421 -23.66 -9.17 -7.49
N LYS A 422 -24.14 -8.25 -6.65
CA LYS A 422 -23.70 -6.86 -6.69
C LYS A 422 -22.24 -6.70 -6.23
N THR A 423 -21.86 -7.47 -5.21
CA THR A 423 -20.47 -7.50 -4.72
C THR A 423 -19.53 -8.03 -5.80
N LYS A 424 -19.90 -9.15 -6.43
CA LYS A 424 -19.15 -9.71 -7.54
C LYS A 424 -19.01 -8.71 -8.68
N SER A 425 -20.10 -8.10 -9.13
CA SER A 425 -20.07 -7.09 -10.21
C SER A 425 -19.20 -5.87 -9.87
N LEU A 426 -19.20 -5.42 -8.61
CA LEU A 426 -18.34 -4.32 -8.16
C LEU A 426 -16.86 -4.69 -8.27
N PHE A 427 -16.47 -5.86 -7.74
CA PHE A 427 -15.07 -6.25 -7.74
C PHE A 427 -14.58 -6.77 -9.09
N ASP A 428 -15.43 -7.34 -9.94
CA ASP A 428 -15.13 -7.59 -11.35
C ASP A 428 -14.74 -6.27 -12.04
N ALA A 429 -15.55 -5.21 -11.84
CA ALA A 429 -15.28 -3.90 -12.44
C ALA A 429 -13.97 -3.26 -11.93
N LEU A 430 -13.58 -3.51 -10.68
CA LEU A 430 -12.29 -3.05 -10.15
C LEU A 430 -11.12 -3.86 -10.72
N ARG A 431 -11.20 -5.19 -10.73
CA ARG A 431 -10.13 -6.06 -11.24
C ARG A 431 -9.88 -5.91 -12.73
N ASP A 432 -10.95 -5.63 -13.50
CA ASP A 432 -10.87 -5.49 -14.95
C ASP A 432 -10.75 -4.03 -15.39
N ASN A 433 -10.65 -3.09 -14.46
CA ASN A 433 -10.56 -1.64 -14.70
C ASN A 433 -11.69 -1.09 -15.56
N THR A 434 -12.89 -1.67 -15.47
CA THR A 434 -14.09 -1.26 -16.20
C THR A 434 -14.92 -0.22 -15.42
N PRO A 435 -15.90 0.46 -16.04
CA PRO A 435 -16.79 1.37 -15.35
C PRO A 435 -17.55 0.70 -14.19
N LEU A 436 -17.71 1.44 -13.10
CA LEU A 436 -18.42 0.94 -11.92
C LEU A 436 -19.90 0.64 -12.24
N PRO A 437 -20.49 -0.41 -11.63
CA PRO A 437 -21.93 -0.68 -11.76
C PRO A 437 -22.75 0.54 -11.36
N GLY A 438 -23.66 0.98 -12.20
CA GLY A 438 -24.49 2.18 -12.00
C GLY A 438 -23.96 3.46 -12.66
N ASN A 439 -22.70 3.52 -13.08
CA ASN A 439 -22.11 4.64 -13.81
C ASN A 439 -21.92 4.34 -15.31
N GLN A 440 -22.68 3.43 -15.89
CA GLN A 440 -22.65 3.22 -17.33
C GLN A 440 -23.23 4.48 -18.02
N PRO A 441 -22.53 5.09 -19.00
CA PRO A 441 -23.14 6.13 -19.81
C PRO A 441 -24.38 5.56 -20.49
N ALA A 442 -25.48 6.29 -20.41
CA ALA A 442 -26.73 5.93 -21.06
C ALA A 442 -26.47 5.74 -22.56
N GLY A 443 -26.30 4.49 -23.02
CA GLY A 443 -26.00 4.20 -24.42
C GLY A 443 -25.49 2.81 -24.77
N THR A 444 -25.07 2.00 -23.80
CA THR A 444 -24.61 0.61 -24.06
C THR A 444 -25.47 -0.41 -23.31
N ALA A 445 -26.77 -0.35 -23.49
CA ALA A 445 -27.60 -1.54 -23.28
C ALA A 445 -27.25 -2.50 -24.41
N ALA A 446 -26.56 -3.60 -24.06
CA ALA A 446 -26.39 -4.71 -24.97
C ALA A 446 -27.76 -5.12 -25.46
N SER A 447 -28.00 -5.03 -26.77
CA SER A 447 -29.21 -5.50 -27.42
C SER A 447 -29.38 -6.99 -27.08
N ALA A 448 -30.40 -7.29 -26.29
CA ALA A 448 -30.80 -8.67 -26.06
C ALA A 448 -31.10 -9.30 -27.45
N PRO A 449 -30.70 -10.56 -27.71
CA PRO A 449 -31.02 -11.24 -28.93
C PRO A 449 -32.56 -11.35 -29.04
N PRO A 450 -33.14 -11.21 -30.22
CA PRO A 450 -34.57 -11.25 -30.39
C PRO A 450 -35.11 -12.60 -29.98
N ALA A 451 -36.09 -12.59 -29.11
CA ALA A 451 -36.84 -13.79 -28.73
C ALA A 451 -37.47 -14.38 -30.01
N ASN A 452 -37.13 -15.61 -30.34
CA ASN A 452 -37.75 -16.39 -31.40
C ASN A 452 -39.27 -16.49 -31.14
N ALA A 453 -40.02 -15.83 -32.03
CA ALA A 453 -41.46 -16.03 -32.11
C ALA A 453 -41.74 -17.45 -32.66
N GLU A 454 -42.08 -18.38 -31.83
CA GLU A 454 -42.73 -19.63 -32.26
C GLU A 454 -44.12 -19.30 -32.73
N SER A 455 -44.31 -19.39 -34.06
CA SER A 455 -45.60 -19.36 -34.68
C SER A 455 -46.35 -20.68 -34.40
N GLY A 456 -47.27 -20.64 -33.45
CA GLY A 456 -48.28 -21.68 -33.32
C GLY A 456 -49.21 -21.70 -34.52
N LYS A 457 -49.17 -22.75 -35.31
CA LYS A 457 -50.21 -23.11 -36.25
C LYS A 457 -51.23 -23.99 -35.54
N THR A 458 -52.42 -23.46 -35.35
CA THR A 458 -53.64 -24.22 -35.11
C THR A 458 -54.14 -24.80 -36.43
N GLY A 459 -54.36 -26.08 -36.44
CA GLY A 459 -55.21 -26.83 -37.38
C GLY A 459 -56.17 -27.64 -36.59
#